data_b6df7e5224f83d53fcd5da56cf71452b
#
_entry.id   b6df7e5224f83d53fcd5da56cf71452b
#
_cell.length_a   1.000
_cell.length_b   1.000
_cell.length_c   1.000
_cell.angle_alpha   90.00
_cell.angle_beta   90.00
_cell.angle_gamma   90.00
#
_symmetry.space_group_name_H-M   'P 1'
#
loop_
_entity.id
_entity.type
_entity.pdbx_description
1 polymer ?
#
loop_
_entity_poly.entity_id
_entity_poly.type
_entity_poly.pdbx_seq_one_letter_code
_entity_poly.pdbx_strand_id
1 'polypeptide(L)'
;MALNPLKLDKNRAYLKQIDQQAYQHGWHRLTHRQRRAEVTLGNRGTYVGLACAAVAAVLVGMLAFNPLGIGAPRASEAESPASTAPSTHSTAATTTSANDVATSAGKGTAAYGAPAVWASEDPRTAQIVANMTTQQKVDQLFIVSPEAIVGTSSTVTAAGSTTENALALDPVGGIIYSSANLEEASQIKSMLSNSQTYSNEAVGLPLFLAVNEEGGSVSTVGGHVEGIANVGDAASLTSANDAKNTYQSVGNYLLGLGFNLDLAPVADVSTSSASSPRTFGSDPNQVASLVSAAVEGLNASGILCSPKHFPGIGGVSVDAEGKAMTSNATLAEMESSTLPPFQAAMAQGVPFVMVGHLSTPAVSSGNGSTPASFNSAIVTDLLRNQLGYQGLIITDALNTDAITSSYSNNQVGVLALQAGCDVILCPEDFDDAKMGVIEAVRSGKISEDRLNQSVIRVVNTKLTMNNKLTQAGFTTAAGKVRQ
;
A
#
# COMPACT_ATOMS: atom_id res chain seq x y z
N MET A 1 26.38 -0.60 -17.65
CA MET A 1 26.48 0.64 -18.46
C MET A 1 25.61 1.68 -17.79
N ALA A 2 26.19 2.70 -17.18
CA ALA A 2 25.41 3.75 -16.53
C ALA A 2 24.57 4.48 -17.58
N LEU A 3 23.27 4.57 -17.38
CA LEU A 3 22.38 5.39 -18.21
C LEU A 3 22.85 6.84 -18.12
N ASN A 4 23.03 7.48 -19.29
CA ASN A 4 23.40 8.87 -19.36
C ASN A 4 22.31 9.73 -18.70
N PRO A 5 22.61 10.51 -17.62
CA PRO A 5 21.63 11.37 -16.93
C PRO A 5 20.88 12.30 -17.89
N LEU A 6 21.52 12.74 -18.96
CA LEU A 6 20.93 13.54 -20.04
C LEU A 6 19.76 12.83 -20.78
N LYS A 7 19.70 11.49 -20.74
CA LYS A 7 18.63 10.71 -21.38
C LYS A 7 17.37 10.63 -20.50
N LEU A 8 17.56 10.53 -19.19
CA LEU A 8 16.46 10.57 -18.19
C LEU A 8 15.81 11.96 -18.15
N ASP A 9 16.59 13.03 -18.17
CA ASP A 9 16.06 14.40 -18.17
C ASP A 9 15.31 14.74 -19.46
N LYS A 10 15.77 14.23 -20.61
CA LYS A 10 15.06 14.40 -21.89
C LYS A 10 13.71 13.66 -21.90
N ASN A 11 13.64 12.45 -21.37
CA ASN A 11 12.39 11.70 -21.27
C ASN A 11 11.39 12.37 -20.30
N ARG A 12 11.87 12.89 -19.15
CA ARG A 12 11.03 13.67 -18.21
C ARG A 12 10.53 14.98 -18.84
N ALA A 13 11.37 15.69 -19.58
CA ALA A 13 10.96 16.91 -20.26
C ALA A 13 9.93 16.63 -21.36
N TYR A 14 10.11 15.55 -22.12
CA TYR A 14 9.20 15.12 -23.16
C TYR A 14 7.81 14.73 -22.59
N LEU A 15 7.76 13.96 -21.51
CA LEU A 15 6.50 13.59 -20.84
C LEU A 15 5.77 14.80 -20.26
N LYS A 16 6.50 15.76 -19.65
CA LYS A 16 5.91 17.03 -19.22
C LYS A 16 5.30 17.83 -20.37
N GLN A 17 5.95 17.83 -21.53
CA GLN A 17 5.47 18.53 -22.70
C GLN A 17 4.20 17.88 -23.27
N ILE A 18 4.12 16.55 -23.32
CA ILE A 18 2.93 15.80 -23.75
C ILE A 18 1.77 16.04 -22.78
N ASP A 19 2.00 15.99 -21.47
CA ASP A 19 0.97 16.25 -20.47
C ASP A 19 0.44 17.69 -20.55
N GLN A 20 1.31 18.68 -20.82
CA GLN A 20 0.88 20.07 -21.03
C GLN A 20 0.08 20.24 -22.32
N GLN A 21 0.47 19.60 -23.40
CA GLN A 21 -0.26 19.64 -24.66
C GLN A 21 -1.62 18.94 -24.56
N ALA A 22 -1.72 17.78 -23.92
CA ALA A 22 -2.98 17.09 -23.68
C ALA A 22 -3.94 17.92 -22.82
N TYR A 23 -3.41 18.63 -21.80
CA TYR A 23 -4.18 19.55 -20.97
C TYR A 23 -4.73 20.77 -21.75
N GLN A 24 -3.89 21.37 -22.62
CA GLN A 24 -4.28 22.54 -23.43
C GLN A 24 -5.37 22.22 -24.48
N HIS A 25 -5.42 20.97 -24.95
CA HIS A 25 -6.38 20.52 -25.96
C HIS A 25 -7.60 19.79 -25.41
N GLY A 26 -7.80 19.72 -24.07
CA GLY A 26 -8.95 19.07 -23.44
C GLY A 26 -9.02 17.56 -23.69
N TRP A 27 -7.92 16.94 -24.05
CA TRP A 27 -7.86 15.50 -24.25
C TRP A 27 -7.86 14.78 -22.90
N HIS A 28 -8.54 13.65 -22.84
CA HIS A 28 -8.41 12.74 -21.70
C HIS A 28 -6.94 12.32 -21.57
N ARG A 29 -6.40 12.36 -20.35
CA ARG A 29 -5.00 12.06 -20.08
C ARG A 29 -4.64 10.70 -20.67
N LEU A 30 -3.46 10.63 -21.30
CA LEU A 30 -2.92 9.36 -21.78
C LEU A 30 -2.81 8.39 -20.60
N THR A 31 -3.30 7.17 -20.77
CA THR A 31 -3.12 6.10 -19.80
C THR A 31 -1.62 5.78 -19.68
N HIS A 32 -1.21 5.20 -18.57
CA HIS A 32 0.19 4.80 -18.35
C HIS A 32 0.69 3.84 -19.46
N ARG A 33 -0.19 2.98 -19.96
CA ARG A 33 0.08 2.09 -21.09
C ARG A 33 0.37 2.87 -22.37
N GLN A 34 -0.35 3.95 -22.64
CA GLN A 34 -0.11 4.86 -23.76
C GLN A 34 1.20 5.64 -23.58
N ARG A 35 1.51 6.12 -22.36
CA ARG A 35 2.79 6.81 -22.06
C ARG A 35 3.98 5.87 -22.23
N ARG A 36 3.89 4.61 -21.80
CA ARG A 36 4.96 3.61 -22.03
C ARG A 36 5.16 3.31 -23.50
N ALA A 37 4.09 3.19 -24.27
CA ALA A 37 4.14 3.00 -25.70
C ALA A 37 4.87 4.18 -26.38
N GLU A 38 4.57 5.42 -26.01
CA GLU A 38 5.21 6.64 -26.51
C GLU A 38 6.71 6.69 -26.19
N VAL A 39 7.12 6.36 -24.97
CA VAL A 39 8.55 6.30 -24.58
C VAL A 39 9.29 5.20 -25.35
N THR A 40 8.66 4.03 -25.54
CA THR A 40 9.25 2.91 -26.29
C THR A 40 9.41 3.26 -27.77
N LEU A 41 8.43 3.95 -28.34
CA LEU A 41 8.45 4.41 -29.73
C LEU A 41 9.45 5.56 -29.96
N GLY A 42 9.55 6.52 -29.03
CA GLY A 42 10.53 7.61 -29.08
C GLY A 42 11.99 7.15 -29.05
N ASN A 43 12.27 5.96 -28.48
CA ASN A 43 13.60 5.34 -28.47
C ASN A 43 13.99 4.64 -29.78
N ARG A 44 13.03 4.40 -30.69
CA ARG A 44 13.27 3.76 -32.00
C ARG A 44 13.36 4.76 -33.15
N GLY A 45 13.86 5.95 -32.90
CA GLY A 45 14.31 6.97 -33.86
C GLY A 45 13.50 7.14 -35.15
N THR A 46 12.96 8.30 -35.34
CA THR A 46 12.63 9.00 -36.60
C THR A 46 11.42 8.54 -37.44
N TYR A 47 10.78 7.43 -37.21
CA TYR A 47 9.64 7.00 -38.05
C TYR A 47 8.25 7.17 -37.45
N VAL A 48 8.13 7.67 -36.20
CA VAL A 48 6.87 7.68 -35.42
C VAL A 48 6.15 9.01 -35.47
N GLY A 49 6.81 10.11 -35.78
CA GLY A 49 6.14 11.40 -36.00
C GLY A 49 5.09 11.36 -37.12
N LEU A 50 5.22 10.45 -38.09
CA LEU A 50 4.27 10.26 -39.17
C LEU A 50 3.07 9.35 -38.80
N ALA A 51 3.25 8.41 -37.87
CA ALA A 51 2.16 7.50 -37.45
C ALA A 51 1.17 8.18 -36.49
N CYS A 52 1.64 9.02 -35.59
CA CYS A 52 0.75 9.77 -34.67
C CYS A 52 -0.05 10.85 -35.40
N ALA A 53 0.54 11.50 -36.42
CA ALA A 53 -0.17 12.42 -37.29
C ALA A 53 -1.26 11.69 -38.14
N ALA A 54 -1.04 10.45 -38.54
CA ALA A 54 -2.01 9.64 -39.30
C ALA A 54 -3.19 9.19 -38.42
N VAL A 55 -2.96 8.81 -37.15
CA VAL A 55 -4.04 8.44 -36.21
C VAL A 55 -4.86 9.66 -35.81
N ALA A 56 -4.25 10.81 -35.59
CA ALA A 56 -4.97 12.05 -35.32
C ALA A 56 -5.81 12.51 -36.53
N ALA A 57 -5.30 12.35 -37.76
CA ALA A 57 -6.03 12.68 -38.98
C ALA A 57 -7.25 11.76 -39.24
N VAL A 58 -7.15 10.45 -38.88
CA VAL A 58 -8.26 9.49 -39.01
C VAL A 58 -9.37 9.80 -37.97
N LEU A 59 -9.01 10.18 -36.74
CA LEU A 59 -9.99 10.57 -35.70
C LEU A 59 -10.69 11.91 -36.01
N VAL A 60 -10.00 12.87 -36.58
CA VAL A 60 -10.59 14.14 -37.02
C VAL A 60 -11.45 13.93 -38.29
N GLY A 61 -11.07 13.00 -39.20
CA GLY A 61 -11.85 12.66 -40.38
C GLY A 61 -13.17 11.96 -40.07
N MET A 62 -13.25 11.17 -38.98
CA MET A 62 -14.49 10.49 -38.57
C MET A 62 -15.50 11.42 -37.85
N LEU A 63 -15.08 12.55 -37.35
CA LEU A 63 -15.98 13.55 -36.73
C LEU A 63 -16.55 14.58 -37.74
N ALA A 64 -16.03 14.61 -38.97
CA ALA A 64 -16.46 15.58 -39.99
C ALA A 64 -17.50 15.06 -40.99
N PHE A 65 -17.90 13.80 -40.95
CA PHE A 65 -18.89 13.23 -41.85
C PHE A 65 -20.06 12.57 -41.09
N ASN A 66 -21.02 13.40 -40.69
CA ASN A 66 -22.37 12.89 -40.37
C ASN A 66 -23.44 13.85 -40.94
N PRO A 67 -23.89 13.63 -42.18
CA PRO A 67 -24.97 14.38 -42.74
C PRO A 67 -26.26 13.58 -42.60
N LEU A 68 -26.95 13.68 -41.48
CA LEU A 68 -28.43 13.43 -41.46
C LEU A 68 -29.02 14.04 -40.18
N GLY A 69 -29.67 15.19 -40.39
CA GLY A 69 -30.47 15.85 -39.37
C GLY A 69 -31.79 15.13 -39.13
N ILE A 70 -32.14 14.97 -37.88
CA ILE A 70 -33.51 14.83 -37.43
C ILE A 70 -33.67 15.69 -36.15
N GLY A 71 -34.73 16.50 -36.16
CA GLY A 71 -35.01 17.61 -35.34
C GLY A 71 -35.20 17.38 -33.84
N ALA A 72 -34.91 18.41 -33.13
CA ALA A 72 -35.25 18.59 -31.72
C ALA A 72 -36.67 19.13 -31.54
N PRO A 73 -37.38 18.75 -30.50
CA PRO A 73 -38.51 19.56 -30.01
C PRO A 73 -38.07 20.51 -28.90
N ARG A 74 -38.68 21.65 -28.95
CA ARG A 74 -38.47 22.88 -28.23
C ARG A 74 -38.93 22.79 -26.77
N ALA A 75 -38.19 23.45 -25.89
CA ALA A 75 -38.52 23.72 -24.50
C ALA A 75 -39.77 24.58 -24.34
N SER A 76 -40.52 24.36 -23.29
CA SER A 76 -41.49 25.28 -22.76
C SER A 76 -41.05 25.75 -21.35
N GLU A 77 -40.99 27.05 -21.23
CA GLU A 77 -40.81 27.83 -19.99
C GLU A 77 -42.01 27.63 -19.06
N ALA A 78 -41.77 27.62 -17.76
CA ALA A 78 -42.76 28.05 -16.77
C ALA A 78 -42.05 28.58 -15.51
N GLU A 79 -42.50 29.72 -15.16
CA GLU A 79 -42.11 30.73 -14.22
C GLU A 79 -41.97 30.32 -12.75
N SER A 80 -41.12 31.11 -12.10
CA SER A 80 -41.01 31.30 -10.63
C SER A 80 -42.22 32.04 -10.04
N PRO A 81 -42.49 31.92 -8.75
CA PRO A 81 -42.47 33.19 -8.00
C PRO A 81 -41.69 33.13 -6.65
N ALA A 82 -41.14 34.28 -6.35
CA ALA A 82 -40.46 34.68 -5.15
C ALA A 82 -41.40 34.98 -3.97
N SER A 83 -40.87 34.93 -2.77
CA SER A 83 -41.19 35.74 -1.56
C SER A 83 -40.64 35.01 -0.32
N THR A 84 -39.97 35.50 0.64
CA THR A 84 -39.66 36.77 1.28
C THR A 84 -38.67 36.45 2.42
N ALA A 85 -37.65 37.25 2.61
CA ALA A 85 -36.94 37.42 3.88
C ALA A 85 -37.74 38.44 4.74
N PRO A 86 -37.46 38.73 6.03
CA PRO A 86 -36.17 38.71 6.73
C PRO A 86 -36.23 38.26 8.21
N SER A 87 -35.11 38.04 8.89
CA SER A 87 -34.85 38.69 10.21
C SER A 87 -33.42 38.41 10.72
N THR A 88 -32.81 39.49 10.99
CA THR A 88 -31.55 39.72 11.70
C THR A 88 -31.52 39.15 13.13
N HIS A 89 -30.40 38.55 13.55
CA HIS A 89 -29.80 38.85 14.86
C HIS A 89 -28.30 38.64 14.81
N SER A 90 -27.62 39.73 15.05
CA SER A 90 -26.21 39.89 15.39
C SER A 90 -25.95 39.37 16.81
N THR A 91 -24.87 38.62 17.02
CA THR A 91 -24.06 38.70 18.27
C THR A 91 -22.64 38.22 18.04
N ALA A 92 -21.74 39.16 18.24
CA ALA A 92 -20.42 39.17 18.79
C ALA A 92 -19.49 37.94 18.62
N ALA A 93 -18.41 38.20 17.91
CA ALA A 93 -17.17 37.45 17.96
C ALA A 93 -16.54 37.56 19.37
N THR A 94 -16.22 36.41 19.97
CA THR A 94 -15.29 36.34 21.06
C THR A 94 -14.12 35.44 20.62
N THR A 95 -13.01 36.06 20.41
CA THR A 95 -11.68 35.41 20.27
C THR A 95 -11.34 34.74 21.60
N THR A 96 -11.19 33.44 21.62
CA THR A 96 -10.49 32.72 22.70
C THR A 96 -9.30 31.96 22.12
N SER A 97 -8.18 32.34 22.66
CA SER A 97 -6.83 31.84 22.47
C SER A 97 -6.76 30.32 22.61
N ALA A 98 -5.98 29.69 21.71
CA ALA A 98 -5.51 28.33 21.87
C ALA A 98 -4.55 28.26 23.05
N ASN A 99 -4.97 27.65 24.13
CA ASN A 99 -4.18 26.97 25.17
C ASN A 99 -5.14 26.63 26.31
N ASP A 100 -5.53 25.36 26.37
CA ASP A 100 -5.93 24.63 27.59
C ASP A 100 -6.86 23.47 27.18
N VAL A 101 -6.26 22.38 26.68
CA VAL A 101 -6.83 21.04 26.83
C VAL A 101 -5.70 20.13 27.35
N ALA A 102 -5.45 20.26 28.61
CA ALA A 102 -4.77 19.24 29.39
C ALA A 102 -5.73 18.79 30.50
N THR A 103 -5.74 17.47 30.73
CA THR A 103 -6.31 16.76 31.86
C THR A 103 -7.80 16.41 31.81
N SER A 104 -8.05 15.22 31.21
CA SER A 104 -8.78 14.17 31.92
C SER A 104 -8.11 12.83 31.59
N ALA A 105 -7.14 12.46 32.41
CA ALA A 105 -6.49 11.15 32.38
C ALA A 105 -7.47 10.09 32.87
N GLY A 106 -8.18 9.44 31.93
CA GLY A 106 -8.74 8.11 32.11
C GLY A 106 -7.59 7.12 32.20
N LYS A 107 -7.67 6.16 33.11
CA LYS A 107 -6.68 5.13 33.47
C LYS A 107 -5.95 4.57 32.25
N GLY A 108 -4.62 4.71 32.24
CA GLY A 108 -3.74 4.46 31.12
C GLY A 108 -3.86 3.06 30.55
N THR A 109 -4.26 3.00 29.29
CA THR A 109 -3.81 1.97 28.37
C THR A 109 -2.37 2.28 28.05
N ALA A 110 -1.45 1.34 28.31
CA ALA A 110 -0.06 1.48 27.90
C ALA A 110 -0.05 1.72 26.38
N ALA A 111 0.44 2.87 25.94
CA ALA A 111 0.66 3.12 24.55
C ALA A 111 1.61 2.04 24.03
N TYR A 112 1.17 1.20 23.11
CA TYR A 112 2.02 0.26 22.40
C TYR A 112 2.88 1.06 21.42
N GLY A 113 3.88 1.75 21.98
CA GLY A 113 4.86 2.45 21.17
C GLY A 113 5.61 1.45 20.30
N ALA A 114 5.74 1.74 19.02
CA ALA A 114 6.77 1.07 18.24
C ALA A 114 8.08 1.13 19.03
N PRO A 115 8.92 0.07 19.04
CA PRO A 115 10.21 0.16 19.70
C PRO A 115 10.92 1.39 19.17
N ALA A 116 11.72 1.98 20.03
CA ALA A 116 12.47 3.23 19.76
C ALA A 116 13.19 3.26 18.41
N VAL A 117 13.46 2.09 17.82
CA VAL A 117 14.11 1.94 16.51
C VAL A 117 13.25 2.45 15.35
N TRP A 118 11.91 2.29 15.39
CA TRP A 118 11.00 2.77 14.34
C TRP A 118 10.40 4.14 14.67
N ALA A 119 10.44 4.51 15.94
CA ALA A 119 9.94 5.79 16.44
C ALA A 119 10.95 6.92 16.30
N SER A 120 12.25 6.61 16.18
CA SER A 120 13.29 7.63 15.95
C SER A 120 13.36 7.95 14.46
N GLU A 121 13.11 9.19 14.10
CA GLU A 121 13.23 9.64 12.70
C GLU A 121 14.71 9.73 12.29
N ASP A 122 15.07 9.11 11.16
CA ASP A 122 16.38 9.30 10.53
C ASP A 122 16.47 10.77 10.08
N PRO A 123 17.54 11.49 10.45
CA PRO A 123 17.66 12.92 10.16
C PRO A 123 17.62 13.27 8.66
N ARG A 124 17.83 12.29 7.78
CA ARG A 124 17.73 12.46 6.32
C ARG A 124 16.28 12.43 5.81
N THR A 125 15.34 11.88 6.58
CA THR A 125 13.97 11.64 6.14
C THR A 125 13.28 12.91 5.67
N ALA A 126 13.29 13.95 6.49
CA ALA A 126 12.62 15.21 6.18
C ALA A 126 13.15 15.85 4.88
N GLN A 127 14.48 15.85 4.69
CA GLN A 127 15.09 16.39 3.48
C GLN A 127 14.76 15.58 2.23
N ILE A 128 14.76 14.25 2.32
CA ILE A 128 14.39 13.37 1.19
C ILE A 128 12.95 13.65 0.79
N VAL A 129 12.02 13.66 1.74
CA VAL A 129 10.59 13.90 1.47
C VAL A 129 10.34 15.29 0.91
N ALA A 130 11.06 16.32 1.39
CA ALA A 130 10.93 17.69 0.86
C ALA A 130 11.39 17.81 -0.61
N ASN A 131 12.34 16.99 -1.05
CA ASN A 131 12.85 16.98 -2.41
C ASN A 131 12.01 16.12 -3.39
N MET A 132 11.04 15.35 -2.89
CA MET A 132 10.16 14.51 -3.72
C MET A 132 9.06 15.34 -4.39
N THR A 133 8.78 15.02 -5.66
CA THR A 133 7.56 15.50 -6.33
C THR A 133 6.32 14.83 -5.72
N THR A 134 5.14 15.43 -5.88
CA THR A 134 3.86 14.83 -5.45
C THR A 134 3.67 13.43 -6.04
N GLN A 135 4.02 13.22 -7.32
CA GLN A 135 3.96 11.90 -7.93
C GLN A 135 4.89 10.90 -7.21
N GLN A 136 6.15 11.24 -7.00
CA GLN A 136 7.09 10.36 -6.29
C GLN A 136 6.62 10.03 -4.87
N LYS A 137 6.04 11.01 -4.16
CA LYS A 137 5.43 10.79 -2.84
C LYS A 137 4.29 9.78 -2.90
N VAL A 138 3.40 9.92 -3.88
CA VAL A 138 2.28 9.00 -4.08
C VAL A 138 2.79 7.61 -4.48
N ASP A 139 3.75 7.52 -5.42
CA ASP A 139 4.34 6.24 -5.85
C ASP A 139 4.93 5.46 -4.68
N GLN A 140 5.57 6.15 -3.72
CA GLN A 140 6.16 5.51 -2.53
C GLN A 140 5.13 4.87 -1.59
N LEU A 141 3.85 5.19 -1.72
CA LEU A 141 2.79 4.60 -0.89
C LEU A 141 2.26 3.27 -1.45
N PHE A 142 2.71 2.82 -2.62
CA PHE A 142 2.22 1.61 -3.25
C PHE A 142 3.23 0.46 -3.14
N ILE A 143 2.71 -0.73 -2.78
CA ILE A 143 3.38 -2.02 -2.97
C ILE A 143 2.53 -2.80 -3.98
N VAL A 144 3.12 -3.16 -5.11
CA VAL A 144 2.40 -3.75 -6.25
C VAL A 144 3.15 -4.95 -6.81
N SER A 145 2.50 -5.76 -7.65
CA SER A 145 3.18 -6.89 -8.31
C SER A 145 4.17 -6.41 -9.37
N PRO A 146 5.17 -7.23 -9.74
CA PRO A 146 6.07 -6.88 -10.84
C PRO A 146 5.34 -6.71 -12.18
N GLU A 147 4.24 -7.44 -12.40
CA GLU A 147 3.38 -7.33 -13.59
C GLU A 147 2.72 -5.95 -13.66
N ALA A 148 2.19 -5.46 -12.53
CA ALA A 148 1.54 -4.15 -12.47
C ALA A 148 2.52 -3.02 -12.80
N ILE A 149 3.77 -3.09 -12.32
CA ILE A 149 4.79 -2.08 -12.62
C ILE A 149 5.13 -2.06 -14.10
N VAL A 150 5.36 -3.23 -14.72
CA VAL A 150 5.77 -3.29 -16.13
C VAL A 150 4.59 -3.22 -17.10
N GLY A 151 3.35 -3.26 -16.60
CA GLY A 151 2.11 -3.17 -17.39
C GLY A 151 1.89 -4.37 -18.31
N THR A 152 2.08 -5.59 -17.77
CA THR A 152 1.88 -6.85 -18.50
C THR A 152 0.95 -7.78 -17.75
N SER A 153 0.26 -8.67 -18.47
CA SER A 153 -0.47 -9.80 -17.90
C SER A 153 0.35 -11.09 -17.88
N SER A 154 1.56 -11.08 -18.45
CA SER A 154 2.45 -12.24 -18.44
C SER A 154 3.28 -12.23 -17.17
N THR A 155 3.50 -13.42 -16.59
CA THR A 155 4.34 -13.58 -15.38
C THR A 155 5.73 -13.00 -15.60
N VAL A 156 6.19 -12.21 -14.63
CA VAL A 156 7.51 -11.57 -14.64
C VAL A 156 8.45 -12.36 -13.75
N THR A 157 9.45 -13.00 -14.34
CA THR A 157 10.49 -13.79 -13.64
C THR A 157 11.88 -13.14 -13.70
N ALA A 158 11.99 -11.93 -14.27
CA ALA A 158 13.26 -11.20 -14.35
C ALA A 158 13.06 -9.69 -14.29
N ALA A 159 13.97 -9.00 -13.62
CA ALA A 159 14.05 -7.54 -13.65
C ALA A 159 15.12 -7.10 -14.65
N GLY A 160 14.67 -6.71 -15.84
CA GLY A 160 15.51 -6.20 -16.93
C GLY A 160 15.21 -4.72 -17.23
N SER A 161 15.55 -4.29 -18.45
CA SER A 161 15.36 -2.90 -18.89
C SER A 161 13.90 -2.42 -18.84
N THR A 162 12.93 -3.32 -18.97
CA THR A 162 11.50 -2.98 -18.82
C THR A 162 11.20 -2.56 -17.39
N THR A 163 11.68 -3.33 -16.39
CA THR A 163 11.55 -3.00 -14.96
C THR A 163 12.32 -1.72 -14.62
N GLU A 164 13.53 -1.56 -15.17
CA GLU A 164 14.35 -0.35 -14.99
C GLU A 164 13.59 0.91 -15.47
N ASN A 165 13.06 0.87 -16.69
CA ASN A 165 12.29 1.98 -17.24
C ASN A 165 11.01 2.25 -16.45
N ALA A 166 10.33 1.19 -16.01
CA ALA A 166 9.12 1.29 -15.22
C ALA A 166 9.36 1.97 -13.87
N LEU A 167 10.38 1.54 -13.12
CA LEU A 167 10.75 2.14 -11.84
C LEU A 167 11.32 3.56 -11.99
N ALA A 168 11.93 3.89 -13.13
CA ALA A 168 12.35 5.27 -13.41
C ALA A 168 11.17 6.23 -13.63
N LEU A 169 10.03 5.73 -14.12
CA LEU A 169 8.80 6.50 -14.31
C LEU A 169 7.94 6.55 -13.04
N ASP A 170 7.76 5.42 -12.41
CA ASP A 170 6.92 5.22 -11.24
C ASP A 170 7.72 4.50 -10.16
N PRO A 171 8.52 5.25 -9.35
CA PRO A 171 9.34 4.67 -8.30
C PRO A 171 8.48 4.26 -7.10
N VAL A 172 7.80 3.11 -7.20
CA VAL A 172 6.90 2.59 -6.17
C VAL A 172 7.60 2.32 -4.83
N GLY A 173 6.81 2.26 -3.76
CA GLY A 173 7.30 1.94 -2.41
C GLY A 173 7.84 0.52 -2.30
N GLY A 174 7.26 -0.44 -3.00
CA GLY A 174 7.68 -1.83 -2.95
C GLY A 174 7.10 -2.69 -4.06
N ILE A 175 7.62 -3.91 -4.12
CA ILE A 175 7.14 -4.98 -5.01
C ILE A 175 6.84 -6.21 -4.17
N ILE A 176 5.66 -6.79 -4.35
CA ILE A 176 5.29 -8.08 -3.77
C ILE A 176 5.33 -9.16 -4.85
N TYR A 177 5.94 -10.27 -4.53
CA TYR A 177 6.12 -11.40 -5.43
C TYR A 177 5.24 -12.58 -5.01
N SER A 178 4.69 -13.26 -6.01
CA SER A 178 4.00 -14.54 -5.85
C SER A 178 4.94 -15.70 -6.19
N SER A 179 4.55 -16.93 -5.86
CA SER A 179 5.30 -18.12 -6.26
C SER A 179 5.48 -18.25 -7.78
N ALA A 180 4.55 -17.71 -8.57
CA ALA A 180 4.66 -17.71 -10.02
C ALA A 180 5.86 -16.87 -10.55
N ASN A 181 6.36 -15.92 -9.77
CA ASN A 181 7.52 -15.10 -10.14
C ASN A 181 8.85 -15.79 -9.80
N LEU A 182 8.82 -16.88 -9.02
CA LEU A 182 9.99 -17.50 -8.40
C LEU A 182 10.30 -18.86 -9.07
N GLU A 183 11.49 -18.99 -9.61
CA GLU A 183 11.96 -20.22 -10.27
C GLU A 183 13.03 -20.90 -9.42
N GLU A 184 14.20 -20.30 -9.32
CA GLU A 184 15.34 -20.81 -8.54
C GLU A 184 16.04 -19.71 -7.75
N ALA A 185 16.81 -20.06 -6.73
CA ALA A 185 17.45 -19.11 -5.83
C ALA A 185 18.34 -18.08 -6.55
N SER A 186 19.02 -18.45 -7.63
CA SER A 186 19.89 -17.56 -8.41
C SER A 186 19.06 -16.54 -9.22
N GLN A 187 17.97 -16.99 -9.82
CA GLN A 187 17.03 -16.13 -10.55
C GLN A 187 16.41 -15.11 -9.59
N ILE A 188 15.91 -15.56 -8.43
CA ILE A 188 15.31 -14.71 -7.41
C ILE A 188 16.28 -13.61 -6.97
N LYS A 189 17.51 -14.00 -6.56
CA LYS A 189 18.55 -13.05 -6.13
C LYS A 189 18.85 -12.01 -7.20
N SER A 190 18.96 -12.42 -8.44
CA SER A 190 19.22 -11.52 -9.58
C SER A 190 18.07 -10.55 -9.80
N MET A 191 16.84 -11.06 -9.80
CA MET A 191 15.63 -10.24 -10.00
C MET A 191 15.46 -9.20 -8.88
N LEU A 192 15.60 -9.61 -7.62
CA LEU A 192 15.46 -8.72 -6.47
C LEU A 192 16.59 -7.67 -6.41
N SER A 193 17.84 -8.09 -6.65
CA SER A 193 19.01 -7.19 -6.68
C SER A 193 18.90 -6.14 -7.78
N ASN A 194 18.46 -6.53 -8.98
CA ASN A 194 18.27 -5.60 -10.08
C ASN A 194 17.14 -4.60 -9.75
N SER A 195 16.01 -5.07 -9.21
CA SER A 195 14.90 -4.20 -8.79
C SER A 195 15.35 -3.16 -7.77
N GLN A 196 16.16 -3.57 -6.76
CA GLN A 196 16.75 -2.65 -5.78
C GLN A 196 17.67 -1.62 -6.43
N THR A 197 18.52 -2.06 -7.36
CA THR A 197 19.44 -1.17 -8.08
C THR A 197 18.66 -0.12 -8.84
N TYR A 198 17.64 -0.52 -9.60
CA TYR A 198 16.83 0.41 -10.39
C TYR A 198 16.05 1.42 -9.54
N SER A 199 15.51 0.99 -8.40
CA SER A 199 14.84 1.90 -7.46
C SER A 199 15.81 2.92 -6.86
N ASN A 200 16.99 2.46 -6.43
CA ASN A 200 18.02 3.37 -5.89
C ASN A 200 18.50 4.38 -6.95
N GLU A 201 18.63 3.96 -8.22
CA GLU A 201 18.99 4.87 -9.32
C GLU A 201 17.86 5.88 -9.63
N ALA A 202 16.60 5.46 -9.49
CA ALA A 202 15.43 6.29 -9.82
C ALA A 202 15.15 7.35 -8.75
N VAL A 203 15.17 6.99 -7.46
CA VAL A 203 14.68 7.84 -6.37
C VAL A 203 15.61 7.89 -5.16
N GLY A 204 16.70 7.14 -5.14
CA GLY A 204 17.66 7.07 -4.03
C GLY A 204 17.15 6.30 -2.80
N LEU A 205 16.09 5.51 -2.95
CA LEU A 205 15.49 4.72 -1.88
C LEU A 205 15.39 3.24 -2.27
N PRO A 206 15.55 2.31 -1.30
CA PRO A 206 15.30 0.90 -1.53
C PRO A 206 13.80 0.61 -1.70
N LEU A 207 13.47 -0.53 -2.31
CA LEU A 207 12.13 -1.10 -2.33
C LEU A 207 11.86 -1.93 -1.07
N PHE A 208 10.62 -1.97 -0.63
CA PHE A 208 10.11 -3.11 0.09
C PHE A 208 9.94 -4.27 -0.90
N LEU A 209 10.69 -5.35 -0.71
CA LEU A 209 10.62 -6.58 -1.51
C LEU A 209 9.87 -7.61 -0.68
N ALA A 210 8.58 -7.75 -0.96
CA ALA A 210 7.63 -8.44 -0.10
C ALA A 210 7.22 -9.82 -0.63
N VAL A 211 6.84 -10.69 0.29
CA VAL A 211 6.17 -11.98 0.05
C VAL A 211 5.12 -12.22 1.12
N ASN A 212 4.25 -13.23 0.88
CA ASN A 212 3.43 -13.86 1.90
C ASN A 212 4.06 -15.22 2.25
N GLU A 213 4.80 -15.28 3.34
CA GLU A 213 5.46 -16.50 3.79
C GLU A 213 4.95 -16.88 5.18
N GLU A 214 3.66 -17.29 5.24
CA GLU A 214 3.01 -17.69 6.50
C GLU A 214 3.40 -19.11 6.92
N GLY A 215 3.82 -19.92 5.95
CA GLY A 215 3.90 -21.37 6.05
C GLY A 215 2.61 -22.07 5.61
N GLY A 216 2.63 -23.41 5.59
CA GLY A 216 1.48 -24.23 5.22
C GLY A 216 0.99 -23.94 3.80
N SER A 217 -0.31 -23.64 3.68
CA SER A 217 -0.96 -23.36 2.39
C SER A 217 -0.62 -21.99 1.81
N VAL A 218 -0.07 -21.07 2.60
CA VAL A 218 0.34 -19.73 2.17
C VAL A 218 1.84 -19.58 2.36
N SER A 219 2.57 -20.19 1.46
CA SER A 219 4.03 -20.17 1.42
C SER A 219 4.45 -19.81 -0.01
N THR A 220 5.01 -18.64 -0.17
CA THR A 220 5.45 -18.14 -1.49
C THR A 220 6.79 -18.76 -1.90
N VAL A 221 7.66 -19.04 -0.95
CA VAL A 221 9.04 -19.52 -1.14
C VAL A 221 9.20 -20.97 -0.66
N GLY A 222 8.80 -21.26 0.57
CA GLY A 222 8.95 -22.58 1.18
C GLY A 222 8.13 -23.65 0.45
N GLY A 223 8.78 -24.72 0.01
CA GLY A 223 8.17 -25.77 -0.80
C GLY A 223 8.04 -25.47 -2.30
N HIS A 224 8.28 -24.24 -2.73
CA HIS A 224 8.31 -23.82 -4.14
C HIS A 224 9.74 -23.66 -4.67
N VAL A 225 10.64 -23.15 -3.85
CA VAL A 225 12.06 -22.99 -4.23
C VAL A 225 12.86 -24.18 -3.76
N GLU A 226 13.64 -24.78 -4.67
CA GLU A 226 14.45 -25.97 -4.36
C GLU A 226 15.40 -25.73 -3.17
N GLY A 227 15.41 -26.67 -2.25
CA GLY A 227 16.23 -26.62 -1.03
C GLY A 227 15.63 -25.82 0.12
N ILE A 228 14.45 -25.21 -0.05
CA ILE A 228 13.74 -24.49 1.00
C ILE A 228 12.43 -25.23 1.32
N ALA A 229 12.39 -25.87 2.49
CA ALA A 229 11.21 -26.59 2.93
C ALA A 229 10.10 -25.63 3.39
N ASN A 230 8.84 -26.01 3.13
CA ASN A 230 7.69 -25.35 3.75
C ASN A 230 7.69 -25.64 5.25
N VAL A 231 7.55 -24.60 6.07
CA VAL A 231 7.61 -24.71 7.53
C VAL A 231 6.33 -25.30 8.17
N GLY A 232 5.31 -25.56 7.36
CA GLY A 232 4.03 -26.13 7.81
C GLY A 232 3.05 -25.07 8.33
N ASP A 233 1.90 -25.55 8.76
CA ASP A 233 0.78 -24.71 9.21
C ASP A 233 1.05 -24.06 10.57
N ALA A 234 0.68 -22.79 10.75
CA ALA A 234 0.77 -22.07 12.02
C ALA A 234 -0.01 -22.80 13.14
N ALA A 235 -1.12 -23.47 12.82
CA ALA A 235 -1.89 -24.27 13.75
C ALA A 235 -1.10 -25.45 14.39
N SER A 236 -0.01 -25.89 13.76
CA SER A 236 0.87 -26.93 14.32
C SER A 236 1.84 -26.40 15.36
N LEU A 237 2.06 -25.11 15.45
CA LEU A 237 2.97 -24.47 16.39
C LEU A 237 2.28 -24.25 17.74
N THR A 238 2.65 -25.03 18.75
CA THR A 238 1.99 -25.04 20.06
C THR A 238 2.82 -24.41 21.17
N SER A 239 4.12 -24.14 20.93
CA SER A 239 4.98 -23.45 21.88
C SER A 239 5.57 -22.16 21.32
N ALA A 240 5.77 -21.18 22.20
CA ALA A 240 6.39 -19.90 21.82
C ALA A 240 7.81 -20.10 21.26
N ASN A 241 8.57 -21.08 21.79
CA ASN A 241 9.91 -21.34 21.30
C ASN A 241 9.91 -21.92 19.88
N ASP A 242 8.96 -22.81 19.56
CA ASP A 242 8.83 -23.34 18.19
C ASP A 242 8.39 -22.26 17.23
N ALA A 243 7.40 -21.42 17.59
CA ALA A 243 6.97 -20.28 16.78
C ALA A 243 8.16 -19.32 16.49
N LYS A 244 8.92 -18.94 17.52
CA LYS A 244 10.09 -18.08 17.37
C LYS A 244 11.12 -18.69 16.43
N ASN A 245 11.52 -19.95 16.65
CA ASN A 245 12.55 -20.61 15.84
C ASN A 245 12.10 -20.80 14.39
N THR A 246 10.84 -21.17 14.17
CA THR A 246 10.24 -21.32 12.84
C THR A 246 10.29 -20.01 12.08
N TYR A 247 9.76 -18.92 12.65
CA TYR A 247 9.74 -17.64 11.96
C TYR A 247 11.12 -16.96 11.87
N GLN A 248 12.04 -17.26 12.77
CA GLN A 248 13.44 -16.86 12.58
C GLN A 248 14.08 -17.57 11.38
N SER A 249 13.77 -18.85 11.18
CA SER A 249 14.23 -19.61 10.00
C SER A 249 13.62 -19.03 8.71
N VAL A 250 12.33 -18.72 8.73
CA VAL A 250 11.61 -18.02 7.63
C VAL A 250 12.35 -16.73 7.26
N GLY A 251 12.56 -15.85 8.22
CA GLY A 251 13.22 -14.57 7.97
C GLY A 251 14.67 -14.76 7.44
N ASN A 252 15.40 -15.75 7.93
CA ASN A 252 16.76 -16.02 7.48
C ASN A 252 16.83 -16.43 6.01
N TYR A 253 15.98 -17.37 5.55
CA TYR A 253 16.02 -17.77 4.14
C TYR A 253 15.46 -16.69 3.21
N LEU A 254 14.45 -15.94 3.63
CA LEU A 254 13.92 -14.81 2.86
C LEU A 254 15.00 -13.74 2.62
N LEU A 255 15.69 -13.31 3.69
CA LEU A 255 16.82 -12.38 3.57
C LEU A 255 17.95 -12.96 2.72
N GLY A 256 18.23 -14.27 2.85
CA GLY A 256 19.23 -14.98 2.04
C GLY A 256 18.93 -14.96 0.54
N LEU A 257 17.65 -14.81 0.16
CA LEU A 257 17.20 -14.63 -1.23
C LEU A 257 17.15 -13.16 -1.66
N GLY A 258 17.10 -12.22 -0.71
CA GLY A 258 17.04 -10.78 -0.99
C GLY A 258 15.69 -10.14 -0.69
N PHE A 259 14.70 -10.88 -0.21
CA PHE A 259 13.45 -10.29 0.33
C PHE A 259 13.74 -9.54 1.64
N ASN A 260 12.95 -8.51 1.94
CA ASN A 260 13.14 -7.71 3.14
C ASN A 260 11.84 -7.43 3.91
N LEU A 261 10.70 -7.90 3.41
CA LEU A 261 9.40 -7.78 4.05
C LEU A 261 8.61 -9.08 3.90
N ASP A 262 8.19 -9.64 5.04
CA ASP A 262 7.23 -10.75 5.08
C ASP A 262 5.87 -10.22 5.58
N LEU A 263 4.82 -10.43 4.79
CA LEU A 263 3.45 -10.10 5.17
C LEU A 263 2.87 -11.22 6.03
N ALA A 264 3.49 -11.47 7.16
CA ALA A 264 3.22 -12.47 8.20
C ALA A 264 3.67 -11.92 9.58
N PRO A 265 3.26 -12.53 10.71
CA PRO A 265 2.40 -13.69 10.85
C PRO A 265 0.91 -13.36 10.77
N VAL A 266 0.07 -14.39 10.62
CA VAL A 266 -1.39 -14.26 10.82
C VAL A 266 -1.68 -14.13 12.30
N ALA A 267 -2.29 -13.01 12.70
CA ALA A 267 -2.64 -12.69 14.09
C ALA A 267 -4.13 -12.88 14.39
N ASP A 268 -4.87 -13.47 13.45
CA ASP A 268 -6.30 -13.76 13.61
C ASP A 268 -6.52 -14.87 14.64
N VAL A 269 -7.58 -14.73 15.44
CA VAL A 269 -8.02 -15.75 16.41
C VAL A 269 -9.15 -16.55 15.78
N SER A 270 -8.95 -17.85 15.52
CA SER A 270 -10.00 -18.71 14.97
C SER A 270 -11.09 -18.95 16.00
N THR A 271 -12.36 -18.86 15.61
CA THR A 271 -13.50 -19.15 16.51
C THR A 271 -14.15 -20.52 16.23
N SER A 272 -13.71 -21.23 15.21
CA SER A 272 -14.22 -22.56 14.89
C SER A 272 -13.34 -23.65 15.49
N SER A 273 -13.97 -24.76 15.92
CA SER A 273 -13.26 -25.98 16.34
C SER A 273 -12.45 -26.64 15.21
N ALA A 274 -12.76 -26.29 13.96
CA ALA A 274 -11.91 -26.52 12.81
C ALA A 274 -11.05 -25.26 12.64
N SER A 275 -9.94 -25.15 13.39
CA SER A 275 -9.00 -24.05 13.27
C SER A 275 -8.56 -23.90 11.82
N SER A 276 -8.63 -22.66 11.31
CA SER A 276 -7.97 -22.38 10.04
C SER A 276 -6.49 -22.76 10.19
N PRO A 277 -5.91 -23.56 9.31
CA PRO A 277 -4.51 -23.96 9.40
C PRO A 277 -3.55 -22.78 9.45
N ARG A 278 -3.97 -21.60 8.97
CA ARG A 278 -3.19 -20.37 8.96
C ARG A 278 -3.11 -19.66 10.31
N THR A 279 -3.99 -19.97 11.28
CA THR A 279 -4.04 -19.31 12.60
C THR A 279 -3.36 -20.16 13.66
N PHE A 280 -2.84 -19.53 14.73
CA PHE A 280 -2.22 -20.22 15.86
C PHE A 280 -3.24 -20.86 16.83
N GLY A 281 -4.53 -20.73 16.58
CA GLY A 281 -5.57 -21.34 17.37
C GLY A 281 -6.76 -20.43 17.70
N SER A 282 -7.51 -20.78 18.74
CA SER A 282 -8.77 -20.12 19.11
C SER A 282 -8.75 -19.46 20.50
N ASP A 283 -7.71 -19.65 21.30
CA ASP A 283 -7.54 -18.94 22.58
C ASP A 283 -6.77 -17.62 22.33
N PRO A 284 -7.37 -16.44 22.55
CA PRO A 284 -6.74 -15.16 22.29
C PRO A 284 -5.39 -14.98 22.99
N ASN A 285 -5.23 -15.50 24.21
CA ASN A 285 -3.99 -15.36 24.97
C ASN A 285 -2.89 -16.28 24.44
N GLN A 286 -3.25 -17.49 24.04
CA GLN A 286 -2.32 -18.41 23.40
C GLN A 286 -1.88 -17.86 22.04
N VAL A 287 -2.82 -17.41 21.21
CA VAL A 287 -2.51 -16.78 19.92
C VAL A 287 -1.62 -15.55 20.10
N ALA A 288 -1.92 -14.69 21.08
CA ALA A 288 -1.08 -13.53 21.39
C ALA A 288 0.36 -13.92 21.76
N SER A 289 0.53 -14.97 22.57
CA SER A 289 1.85 -15.49 22.93
C SER A 289 2.63 -16.02 21.72
N LEU A 290 1.96 -16.79 20.83
CA LEU A 290 2.59 -17.38 19.65
C LEU A 290 2.90 -16.34 18.57
N VAL A 291 2.00 -15.38 18.34
CA VAL A 291 2.22 -14.24 17.45
C VAL A 291 3.39 -13.37 17.94
N SER A 292 3.44 -13.09 19.25
CA SER A 292 4.56 -12.36 19.86
C SER A 292 5.90 -13.08 19.60
N ALA A 293 5.93 -14.40 19.78
CA ALA A 293 7.13 -15.21 19.55
C ALA A 293 7.52 -15.30 18.07
N ALA A 294 6.54 -15.44 17.16
CA ALA A 294 6.76 -15.41 15.72
C ALA A 294 7.39 -14.07 15.28
N VAL A 295 6.84 -12.95 15.75
CA VAL A 295 7.39 -11.61 15.50
C VAL A 295 8.80 -11.46 16.08
N GLU A 296 9.06 -11.98 17.29
CA GLU A 296 10.40 -11.99 17.86
C GLU A 296 11.39 -12.74 16.97
N GLY A 297 10.97 -13.89 16.39
CA GLY A 297 11.76 -14.66 15.44
C GLY A 297 12.09 -13.90 14.16
N LEU A 298 11.08 -13.26 13.53
CA LEU A 298 11.29 -12.43 12.35
C LEU A 298 12.19 -11.22 12.64
N ASN A 299 11.96 -10.53 13.75
CA ASN A 299 12.82 -9.42 14.18
C ASN A 299 14.27 -9.85 14.44
N ALA A 300 14.48 -11.05 15.01
CA ALA A 300 15.82 -11.61 15.26
C ALA A 300 16.57 -11.92 13.97
N SER A 301 15.88 -12.29 12.89
CA SER A 301 16.50 -12.45 11.56
C SER A 301 16.85 -11.10 10.91
N GLY A 302 16.15 -10.02 11.28
CA GLY A 302 16.30 -8.68 10.70
C GLY A 302 15.33 -8.36 9.55
N ILE A 303 14.41 -9.28 9.19
CA ILE A 303 13.39 -9.02 8.18
C ILE A 303 12.26 -8.14 8.77
N LEU A 304 11.66 -7.29 7.93
CA LEU A 304 10.43 -6.59 8.28
C LEU A 304 9.25 -7.58 8.25
N CYS A 305 8.28 -7.37 9.15
CA CYS A 305 7.09 -8.22 9.20
C CYS A 305 5.82 -7.40 9.40
N SER A 306 4.68 -8.01 9.05
CA SER A 306 3.36 -7.38 9.14
C SER A 306 2.32 -8.37 9.69
N PRO A 307 2.00 -8.34 10.99
CA PRO A 307 0.87 -9.10 11.52
C PRO A 307 -0.42 -8.68 10.83
N LYS A 308 -1.31 -9.67 10.58
CA LYS A 308 -2.53 -9.53 9.77
C LYS A 308 -3.64 -10.43 10.27
N HIS A 309 -4.92 -10.11 10.07
CA HIS A 309 -5.52 -8.98 9.36
C HIS A 309 -6.29 -8.13 10.38
N PHE A 310 -5.73 -7.00 10.80
CA PHE A 310 -6.36 -6.12 11.80
C PHE A 310 -7.76 -5.68 11.35
N PRO A 311 -8.78 -5.62 12.24
CA PRO A 311 -8.78 -5.86 13.68
C PRO A 311 -8.97 -7.33 14.09
N GLY A 312 -8.79 -8.29 13.18
CA GLY A 312 -8.90 -9.73 13.39
C GLY A 312 -10.11 -10.33 12.68
N ILE A 313 -9.86 -11.28 11.76
CA ILE A 313 -10.91 -11.92 10.93
C ILE A 313 -11.54 -13.13 11.66
N GLY A 314 -11.08 -13.47 12.84
CA GLY A 314 -11.58 -14.61 13.59
C GLY A 314 -13.07 -14.50 13.92
N GLY A 315 -13.82 -15.56 13.66
CA GLY A 315 -15.23 -15.68 14.05
C GLY A 315 -16.23 -14.91 13.23
N VAL A 316 -15.86 -14.51 12.04
CA VAL A 316 -16.75 -13.78 11.15
C VAL A 316 -17.57 -14.71 10.26
N SER A 317 -18.78 -14.28 9.94
CA SER A 317 -19.56 -14.86 8.86
C SER A 317 -19.12 -14.22 7.53
N VAL A 318 -18.88 -15.07 6.55
CA VAL A 318 -18.74 -14.65 5.16
C VAL A 318 -20.15 -14.52 4.59
N ASP A 319 -20.39 -13.52 3.72
CA ASP A 319 -21.67 -13.42 3.03
C ASP A 319 -21.91 -14.64 2.12
N ALA A 320 -23.16 -14.80 1.65
CA ALA A 320 -23.55 -15.96 0.83
C ALA A 320 -22.74 -16.09 -0.47
N GLU A 321 -22.12 -14.99 -0.94
CA GLU A 321 -21.30 -14.93 -2.14
C GLU A 321 -19.80 -15.03 -1.83
N GLY A 322 -19.40 -15.13 -0.56
CA GLY A 322 -17.99 -15.21 -0.16
C GLY A 322 -17.18 -13.92 -0.34
N LYS A 323 -17.86 -12.79 -0.57
CA LYS A 323 -17.22 -11.53 -0.97
C LYS A 323 -16.92 -10.57 0.17
N ALA A 324 -17.78 -10.53 1.19
CA ALA A 324 -17.64 -9.62 2.31
C ALA A 324 -17.68 -10.38 3.65
N MET A 325 -16.80 -10.00 4.55
CA MET A 325 -16.76 -10.52 5.92
C MET A 325 -17.29 -9.45 6.88
N THR A 326 -18.14 -9.83 7.83
CA THR A 326 -18.71 -8.91 8.80
C THR A 326 -18.58 -9.46 10.22
N SER A 327 -18.06 -8.63 11.12
CA SER A 327 -18.06 -8.87 12.55
C SER A 327 -18.98 -7.86 13.24
N ASN A 328 -19.95 -8.37 14.00
CA ASN A 328 -20.82 -7.55 14.84
C ASN A 328 -20.26 -7.36 16.26
N ALA A 329 -19.02 -7.80 16.52
CA ALA A 329 -18.39 -7.64 17.81
C ALA A 329 -18.25 -6.16 18.17
N THR A 330 -18.61 -5.83 19.38
CA THR A 330 -18.36 -4.52 19.99
C THR A 330 -16.86 -4.34 20.23
N LEU A 331 -16.42 -3.10 20.46
CA LEU A 331 -15.02 -2.84 20.81
C LEU A 331 -14.57 -3.62 22.04
N ALA A 332 -15.39 -3.70 23.08
CA ALA A 332 -15.08 -4.46 24.31
C ALA A 332 -14.92 -5.97 24.04
N GLU A 333 -15.72 -6.53 23.13
CA GLU A 333 -15.57 -7.93 22.70
C GLU A 333 -14.30 -8.11 21.88
N MET A 334 -13.94 -7.18 20.98
CA MET A 334 -12.68 -7.22 20.24
C MET A 334 -11.46 -7.11 21.16
N GLU A 335 -11.51 -6.23 22.17
CA GLU A 335 -10.46 -6.06 23.18
C GLU A 335 -10.14 -7.35 23.94
N SER A 336 -11.12 -8.21 24.12
CA SER A 336 -10.96 -9.50 24.80
C SER A 336 -10.72 -10.68 23.86
N SER A 337 -10.99 -10.55 22.55
CA SER A 337 -10.98 -11.68 21.62
C SER A 337 -9.98 -11.54 20.47
N THR A 338 -10.06 -10.49 19.66
CA THR A 338 -9.28 -10.38 18.42
C THR A 338 -8.10 -9.41 18.51
N LEU A 339 -8.12 -8.41 19.39
CA LEU A 339 -7.04 -7.42 19.50
C LEU A 339 -5.80 -7.90 20.29
N PRO A 340 -5.87 -8.82 21.27
CA PRO A 340 -4.69 -9.20 22.06
C PRO A 340 -3.48 -9.66 21.22
N PRO A 341 -3.60 -10.46 20.13
CA PRO A 341 -2.46 -10.84 19.30
C PRO A 341 -1.79 -9.65 18.61
N PHE A 342 -2.58 -8.67 18.14
CA PHE A 342 -2.02 -7.45 17.53
C PHE A 342 -1.31 -6.58 18.54
N GLN A 343 -1.87 -6.45 19.76
CA GLN A 343 -1.24 -5.73 20.86
C GLN A 343 0.11 -6.37 21.23
N ALA A 344 0.15 -7.71 21.31
CA ALA A 344 1.37 -8.47 21.59
C ALA A 344 2.42 -8.29 20.47
N ALA A 345 2.01 -8.31 19.20
CA ALA A 345 2.89 -8.03 18.06
C ALA A 345 3.43 -6.60 18.09
N MET A 346 2.57 -5.62 18.35
CA MET A 346 2.98 -4.20 18.46
C MET A 346 3.96 -3.98 19.60
N ALA A 347 3.81 -4.69 20.73
CA ALA A 347 4.77 -4.65 21.85
C ALA A 347 6.16 -5.19 21.47
N GLN A 348 6.25 -6.11 20.50
CA GLN A 348 7.51 -6.57 19.91
C GLN A 348 8.08 -5.60 18.86
N GLY A 349 7.32 -4.56 18.52
CA GLY A 349 7.79 -3.51 17.62
C GLY A 349 7.79 -3.85 16.17
N VAL A 350 6.69 -4.33 15.69
CA VAL A 350 6.49 -4.57 14.26
C VAL A 350 6.54 -3.28 13.46
N PRO A 351 7.21 -3.28 12.30
CA PRO A 351 7.25 -2.10 11.42
C PRO A 351 5.95 -1.88 10.66
N PHE A 352 5.18 -2.94 10.40
CA PHE A 352 3.90 -2.90 9.68
C PHE A 352 2.79 -3.56 10.49
N VAL A 353 1.55 -3.09 10.30
CA VAL A 353 0.31 -3.80 10.63
C VAL A 353 -0.59 -3.75 9.42
N MET A 354 -1.07 -4.93 8.97
CA MET A 354 -1.99 -5.02 7.84
C MET A 354 -3.44 -4.97 8.32
N VAL A 355 -4.20 -4.06 7.73
CA VAL A 355 -5.65 -3.92 7.98
C VAL A 355 -6.42 -4.67 6.92
N GLY A 356 -7.23 -5.64 7.34
CA GLY A 356 -8.05 -6.46 6.45
C GLY A 356 -9.31 -5.73 5.92
N HIS A 357 -10.13 -6.49 5.19
CA HIS A 357 -11.35 -5.96 4.56
C HIS A 357 -12.63 -6.32 5.34
N LEU A 358 -12.47 -6.69 6.61
CA LEU A 358 -13.59 -6.98 7.50
C LEU A 358 -14.44 -5.73 7.73
N SER A 359 -15.76 -5.85 7.61
CA SER A 359 -16.70 -4.82 8.06
C SER A 359 -17.02 -4.98 9.55
N THR A 360 -17.03 -3.87 10.29
CA THR A 360 -17.22 -3.84 11.74
C THR A 360 -18.30 -2.83 12.16
N PRO A 361 -19.58 -3.08 11.84
CA PRO A 361 -20.65 -2.11 12.03
C PRO A 361 -20.83 -1.64 13.47
N ALA A 362 -20.56 -2.49 14.47
CA ALA A 362 -20.69 -2.13 15.88
C ALA A 362 -19.62 -1.13 16.37
N VAL A 363 -18.48 -1.04 15.69
CA VAL A 363 -17.39 -0.11 16.03
C VAL A 363 -17.38 1.12 15.11
N SER A 364 -17.98 0.99 13.93
CA SER A 364 -17.99 2.03 12.89
C SER A 364 -19.17 2.99 13.11
N SER A 365 -18.88 4.27 13.23
CA SER A 365 -19.93 5.30 13.12
C SER A 365 -20.30 5.48 11.65
N GLY A 366 -21.35 4.81 11.16
CA GLY A 366 -21.81 4.98 9.76
C GLY A 366 -22.33 3.69 9.14
N ASN A 367 -22.35 3.63 7.80
CA ASN A 367 -22.79 2.43 7.07
C ASN A 367 -21.89 1.25 7.39
N GLY A 368 -22.43 0.25 8.09
CA GLY A 368 -21.74 -0.92 8.61
C GLY A 368 -21.12 -1.86 7.56
N SER A 369 -21.11 -1.49 6.28
CA SER A 369 -20.54 -2.29 5.19
C SER A 369 -19.17 -1.78 4.72
N THR A 370 -18.61 -0.73 5.33
CA THR A 370 -17.29 -0.21 4.94
C THR A 370 -16.19 -1.16 5.42
N PRO A 371 -15.30 -1.65 4.52
CA PRO A 371 -14.14 -2.45 4.92
C PRO A 371 -13.27 -1.72 5.93
N ALA A 372 -12.68 -2.45 6.90
CA ALA A 372 -11.82 -1.87 7.92
C ALA A 372 -10.67 -1.05 7.32
N SER A 373 -10.08 -1.49 6.21
CA SER A 373 -9.03 -0.75 5.49
C SER A 373 -9.47 0.62 4.93
N PHE A 374 -10.78 0.88 4.82
CA PHE A 374 -11.35 2.16 4.37
C PHE A 374 -12.09 2.90 5.49
N ASN A 375 -12.00 2.41 6.73
CA ASN A 375 -12.74 2.91 7.87
C ASN A 375 -11.84 3.63 8.87
N SER A 376 -12.00 4.96 8.99
CA SER A 376 -11.19 5.78 9.89
C SER A 376 -11.39 5.41 11.37
N ALA A 377 -12.57 4.93 11.77
CA ALA A 377 -12.79 4.47 13.15
C ALA A 377 -11.89 3.27 13.52
N ILE A 378 -11.56 2.42 12.53
CA ILE A 378 -10.68 1.27 12.73
C ILE A 378 -9.21 1.67 12.57
N VAL A 379 -8.87 2.35 11.46
CA VAL A 379 -7.48 2.65 11.13
C VAL A 379 -6.92 3.79 11.98
N THR A 380 -7.64 4.91 12.01
CA THR A 380 -7.17 6.10 12.73
C THR A 380 -7.55 6.07 14.20
N ASP A 381 -8.83 5.87 14.53
CA ASP A 381 -9.26 6.05 15.91
C ASP A 381 -8.82 4.87 16.78
N LEU A 382 -9.04 3.62 16.33
CA LEU A 382 -8.66 2.44 17.11
C LEU A 382 -7.15 2.16 16.99
N LEU A 383 -6.62 1.88 15.78
CA LEU A 383 -5.24 1.40 15.65
C LEU A 383 -4.22 2.51 15.92
N ARG A 384 -4.37 3.68 15.28
CA ARG A 384 -3.38 4.76 15.40
C ARG A 384 -3.46 5.48 16.74
N ASN A 385 -4.68 5.88 17.17
CA ASN A 385 -4.86 6.75 18.33
C ASN A 385 -5.05 5.95 19.64
N GLN A 386 -6.03 5.04 19.70
CA GLN A 386 -6.36 4.31 20.94
C GLN A 386 -5.28 3.28 21.30
N LEU A 387 -4.84 2.46 20.33
CA LEU A 387 -3.76 1.50 20.53
C LEU A 387 -2.36 2.13 20.38
N GLY A 388 -2.26 3.37 19.92
CA GLY A 388 -1.01 4.15 19.88
C GLY A 388 0.02 3.63 18.87
N TYR A 389 -0.40 2.89 17.82
CA TYR A 389 0.55 2.32 16.85
C TYR A 389 1.20 3.40 15.97
N GLN A 390 2.52 3.45 15.95
CA GLN A 390 3.30 4.48 15.23
C GLN A 390 3.98 3.96 13.94
N GLY A 391 3.99 2.66 13.69
CA GLY A 391 4.54 2.06 12.47
C GLY A 391 3.67 2.30 11.23
N LEU A 392 4.01 1.65 10.14
CA LEU A 392 3.28 1.69 8.88
C LEU A 392 2.00 0.86 8.96
N ILE A 393 0.87 1.45 8.56
CA ILE A 393 -0.39 0.76 8.39
C ILE A 393 -0.56 0.47 6.90
N ILE A 394 -0.60 -0.81 6.53
CA ILE A 394 -0.78 -1.28 5.16
C ILE A 394 -2.18 -1.87 4.99
N THR A 395 -2.82 -1.66 3.84
CA THR A 395 -4.05 -2.36 3.49
C THR A 395 -3.76 -3.83 3.21
N ASP A 396 -4.72 -4.71 3.38
CA ASP A 396 -4.74 -5.98 2.66
C ASP A 396 -4.85 -5.72 1.15
N ALA A 397 -4.68 -6.78 0.33
CA ALA A 397 -4.66 -6.66 -1.12
C ALA A 397 -6.00 -6.13 -1.67
N LEU A 398 -5.94 -5.01 -2.41
CA LEU A 398 -7.13 -4.30 -2.88
C LEU A 398 -7.69 -4.86 -4.20
N ASN A 399 -7.05 -5.88 -4.78
CA ASN A 399 -7.53 -6.63 -5.95
C ASN A 399 -8.42 -7.83 -5.59
N THR A 400 -8.90 -7.91 -4.37
CA THR A 400 -9.82 -8.95 -3.91
C THR A 400 -11.28 -8.63 -4.24
N ASP A 401 -12.12 -9.66 -4.42
CA ASP A 401 -13.56 -9.49 -4.68
C ASP A 401 -14.28 -8.66 -3.62
N ALA A 402 -13.83 -8.72 -2.37
CA ALA A 402 -14.36 -7.90 -1.27
C ALA A 402 -14.25 -6.38 -1.56
N ILE A 403 -13.31 -5.97 -2.39
CA ILE A 403 -13.08 -4.58 -2.77
C ILE A 403 -13.56 -4.31 -4.19
N THR A 404 -13.12 -5.10 -5.18
CA THR A 404 -13.35 -4.82 -6.60
C THR A 404 -14.83 -4.87 -7.01
N SER A 405 -15.66 -5.62 -6.26
CA SER A 405 -17.11 -5.70 -6.50
C SER A 405 -17.86 -4.40 -6.13
N SER A 406 -17.29 -3.53 -5.29
CA SER A 406 -17.99 -2.38 -4.71
C SER A 406 -17.27 -1.04 -4.87
N TYR A 407 -15.97 -1.05 -5.18
CA TYR A 407 -15.14 0.15 -5.26
C TYR A 407 -14.41 0.23 -6.60
N SER A 408 -14.37 1.42 -7.20
CA SER A 408 -13.60 1.66 -8.43
C SER A 408 -12.11 1.85 -8.13
N ASN A 409 -11.25 1.47 -9.08
CA ASN A 409 -9.80 1.51 -8.92
C ASN A 409 -9.28 2.89 -8.52
N ASN A 410 -9.80 3.97 -9.10
CA ASN A 410 -9.39 5.34 -8.77
C ASN A 410 -9.82 5.80 -7.36
N GLN A 411 -10.67 5.05 -6.65
CA GLN A 411 -11.14 5.38 -5.31
C GLN A 411 -10.38 4.65 -4.22
N VAL A 412 -9.91 3.41 -4.46
CA VAL A 412 -9.40 2.52 -3.41
C VAL A 412 -8.21 3.11 -2.66
N GLY A 413 -7.24 3.69 -3.37
CA GLY A 413 -6.10 4.35 -2.76
C GLY A 413 -6.48 5.61 -1.97
N VAL A 414 -7.46 6.37 -2.46
CA VAL A 414 -7.98 7.57 -1.80
C VAL A 414 -8.66 7.21 -0.48
N LEU A 415 -9.54 6.20 -0.51
CA LEU A 415 -10.28 5.74 0.67
C LEU A 415 -9.34 5.18 1.74
N ALA A 416 -8.34 4.38 1.34
CA ALA A 416 -7.33 3.85 2.24
C ALA A 416 -6.55 4.98 2.96
N LEU A 417 -6.08 5.98 2.21
CA LEU A 417 -5.35 7.12 2.79
C LEU A 417 -6.24 8.00 3.67
N GLN A 418 -7.50 8.19 3.30
CA GLN A 418 -8.47 8.94 4.12
C GLN A 418 -8.79 8.20 5.42
N ALA A 419 -8.84 6.87 5.40
CA ALA A 419 -9.01 6.06 6.60
C ALA A 419 -7.80 6.12 7.55
N GLY A 420 -6.61 6.42 7.03
CA GLY A 420 -5.38 6.51 7.84
C GLY A 420 -4.29 5.49 7.47
N CYS A 421 -4.51 4.62 6.47
CA CYS A 421 -3.47 3.73 5.96
C CYS A 421 -2.31 4.52 5.36
N ASP A 422 -1.09 4.00 5.50
CA ASP A 422 0.12 4.60 4.96
C ASP A 422 0.56 3.96 3.65
N VAL A 423 0.26 2.67 3.46
CA VAL A 423 0.68 1.86 2.31
C VAL A 423 -0.52 1.16 1.69
N ILE A 424 -0.58 1.17 0.38
CA ILE A 424 -1.64 0.61 -0.47
C ILE A 424 -1.09 -0.64 -1.15
N LEU A 425 -1.67 -1.81 -0.85
CA LEU A 425 -1.21 -3.09 -1.38
C LEU A 425 -2.06 -3.52 -2.58
N CYS A 426 -1.42 -3.82 -3.69
CA CYS A 426 -1.99 -4.48 -4.86
C CYS A 426 -3.40 -4.00 -5.26
N PRO A 427 -3.60 -2.72 -5.65
CA PRO A 427 -4.85 -2.35 -6.31
C PRO A 427 -4.99 -3.14 -7.61
N GLU A 428 -6.21 -3.42 -8.05
CA GLU A 428 -6.50 -4.16 -9.29
C GLU A 428 -5.91 -3.45 -10.53
N ASP A 429 -6.03 -2.12 -10.58
CA ASP A 429 -5.35 -1.27 -11.56
C ASP A 429 -4.50 -0.23 -10.82
N PHE A 430 -3.18 -0.41 -10.89
CA PHE A 430 -2.22 0.47 -10.24
C PHE A 430 -2.26 1.89 -10.80
N ASP A 431 -2.37 2.04 -12.11
CA ASP A 431 -2.35 3.35 -12.75
C ASP A 431 -3.58 4.17 -12.38
N ASP A 432 -4.76 3.57 -12.39
CA ASP A 432 -6.00 4.24 -11.98
C ASP A 432 -5.99 4.58 -10.48
N ALA A 433 -5.53 3.65 -9.62
CA ALA A 433 -5.44 3.89 -8.19
C ALA A 433 -4.46 5.04 -7.87
N LYS A 434 -3.28 5.04 -8.47
CA LYS A 434 -2.27 6.10 -8.36
C LYS A 434 -2.82 7.45 -8.81
N MET A 435 -3.44 7.48 -9.99
CA MET A 435 -4.02 8.73 -10.54
C MET A 435 -5.14 9.26 -9.66
N GLY A 436 -5.97 8.39 -9.09
CA GLY A 436 -6.98 8.78 -8.12
C GLY A 436 -6.40 9.50 -6.91
N VAL A 437 -5.31 8.99 -6.34
CA VAL A 437 -4.61 9.62 -5.21
C VAL A 437 -3.98 10.95 -5.61
N ILE A 438 -3.31 11.03 -6.76
CA ILE A 438 -2.71 12.27 -7.26
C ILE A 438 -3.77 13.36 -7.42
N GLU A 439 -4.93 13.02 -7.98
CA GLU A 439 -6.03 13.96 -8.15
C GLU A 439 -6.65 14.38 -6.81
N ALA A 440 -6.79 13.44 -5.87
CA ALA A 440 -7.28 13.74 -4.52
C ALA A 440 -6.35 14.71 -3.77
N VAL A 441 -5.03 14.59 -3.95
CA VAL A 441 -4.07 15.54 -3.38
C VAL A 441 -4.17 16.90 -4.08
N ARG A 442 -4.23 16.92 -5.42
CA ARG A 442 -4.34 18.17 -6.19
C ARG A 442 -5.62 18.97 -5.89
N SER A 443 -6.73 18.26 -5.66
CA SER A 443 -8.02 18.88 -5.31
C SER A 443 -8.14 19.22 -3.83
N GLY A 444 -7.17 18.87 -2.98
CA GLY A 444 -7.22 19.07 -1.53
C GLY A 444 -8.12 18.07 -0.79
N LYS A 445 -8.66 17.05 -1.47
CA LYS A 445 -9.41 15.96 -0.85
C LYS A 445 -8.54 15.12 0.10
N ILE A 446 -7.25 14.99 -0.20
CA ILE A 446 -6.19 14.55 0.69
C ILE A 446 -5.24 15.73 0.86
N SER A 447 -5.01 16.17 2.09
CA SER A 447 -4.07 17.27 2.34
C SER A 447 -2.62 16.83 2.06
N GLU A 448 -1.77 17.77 1.66
CA GLU A 448 -0.33 17.50 1.52
C GLU A 448 0.30 17.02 2.83
N ASP A 449 -0.16 17.54 3.96
CA ASP A 449 0.29 17.09 5.29
C ASP A 449 -0.02 15.61 5.52
N ARG A 450 -1.24 15.16 5.15
CA ARG A 450 -1.61 13.74 5.25
C ARG A 450 -0.74 12.87 4.34
N LEU A 451 -0.49 13.30 3.12
CA LEU A 451 0.44 12.63 2.20
C LEU A 451 1.84 12.56 2.81
N ASN A 452 2.38 13.70 3.25
CA ASN A 452 3.71 13.80 3.82
C ASN A 452 3.89 12.92 5.07
N GLN A 453 2.89 12.85 5.95
CA GLN A 453 2.93 11.96 7.11
C GLN A 453 3.15 10.50 6.75
N SER A 454 2.46 9.99 5.73
CA SER A 454 2.67 8.62 5.25
C SER A 454 4.03 8.44 4.59
N VAL A 455 4.43 9.36 3.72
CA VAL A 455 5.72 9.30 3.03
C VAL A 455 6.89 9.36 4.02
N ILE A 456 6.81 10.19 5.06
CA ILE A 456 7.81 10.27 6.14
C ILE A 456 7.95 8.89 6.81
N ARG A 457 6.84 8.22 7.18
CA ARG A 457 6.91 6.88 7.77
C ARG A 457 7.52 5.86 6.82
N VAL A 458 7.15 5.88 5.54
CA VAL A 458 7.70 4.97 4.52
C VAL A 458 9.21 5.19 4.37
N VAL A 459 9.65 6.42 4.18
CA VAL A 459 11.07 6.77 3.98
C VAL A 459 11.87 6.43 5.23
N ASN A 460 11.37 6.79 6.42
CA ASN A 460 12.04 6.49 7.68
C ASN A 460 12.22 4.97 7.88
N THR A 461 11.17 4.18 7.62
CA THR A 461 11.24 2.72 7.72
C THR A 461 12.27 2.15 6.74
N LYS A 462 12.32 2.63 5.50
CA LYS A 462 13.30 2.22 4.49
C LYS A 462 14.73 2.53 4.89
N LEU A 463 15.00 3.70 5.42
CA LEU A 463 16.33 4.11 5.87
C LEU A 463 16.77 3.28 7.08
N THR A 464 15.88 3.05 8.04
CA THR A 464 16.15 2.23 9.24
C THR A 464 16.43 0.78 8.84
N MET A 465 15.61 0.21 7.95
CA MET A 465 15.82 -1.14 7.40
C MET A 465 17.20 -1.25 6.73
N ASN A 466 17.53 -0.31 5.85
CA ASN A 466 18.79 -0.32 5.12
C ASN A 466 20.00 -0.24 6.07
N ASN A 467 19.93 0.60 7.10
CA ASN A 467 20.98 0.69 8.11
C ASN A 467 21.14 -0.62 8.88
N LYS A 468 20.06 -1.29 9.28
CA LYS A 468 20.09 -2.58 9.99
C LYS A 468 20.67 -3.69 9.12
N LEU A 469 20.23 -3.83 7.87
CA LEU A 469 20.72 -4.84 6.95
C LEU A 469 22.20 -4.65 6.67
N THR A 470 22.68 -3.43 6.50
CA THR A 470 24.08 -3.10 6.32
C THR A 470 24.92 -3.50 7.56
N GLN A 471 24.43 -3.19 8.76
CA GLN A 471 25.10 -3.56 10.02
C GLN A 471 25.17 -5.10 10.21
N ALA A 472 24.16 -5.82 9.73
CA ALA A 472 24.11 -7.27 9.76
C ALA A 472 24.97 -7.94 8.66
N GLY A 473 25.66 -7.15 7.82
CA GLY A 473 26.55 -7.66 6.76
C GLY A 473 25.82 -8.07 5.47
N PHE A 474 24.52 -7.80 5.34
CA PHE A 474 23.82 -7.96 4.08
C PHE A 474 24.21 -6.82 3.13
N THR A 475 24.61 -7.18 1.91
CA THR A 475 24.87 -6.18 0.87
C THR A 475 23.54 -5.56 0.44
N THR A 476 23.17 -4.46 1.06
CA THR A 476 22.12 -3.63 0.50
C THR A 476 22.70 -2.95 -0.73
N ALA A 477 21.93 -2.81 -1.80
CA ALA A 477 22.30 -1.96 -2.94
C ALA A 477 22.23 -0.49 -2.47
N ALA A 478 23.09 -0.14 -1.52
CA ALA A 478 23.27 1.21 -1.02
C ALA A 478 23.95 2.00 -2.13
N GLY A 479 23.18 2.41 -3.11
CA GLY A 479 23.54 3.51 -3.97
C GLY A 479 23.87 4.70 -3.07
N LYS A 480 24.99 5.35 -3.31
CA LYS A 480 25.35 6.60 -2.62
C LYS A 480 24.14 7.52 -2.69
N VAL A 481 23.52 7.77 -1.53
CA VAL A 481 22.55 8.87 -1.41
C VAL A 481 23.28 10.09 -1.96
N ARG A 482 22.85 10.61 -3.10
CA ARG A 482 23.40 11.83 -3.64
C ARG A 482 23.11 12.94 -2.65
N GLN A 483 24.17 13.47 -2.05
CA GLN A 483 24.14 14.68 -1.23
C GLN A 483 23.64 15.86 -2.06
#